data_3f061b33354456e18f60699283b2a448
#
_entry.id   3f061b33354456e18f60699283b2a448
#
_cell.length_a   1.000
_cell.length_b   1.000
_cell.length_c   1.000
_cell.angle_alpha   90.00
_cell.angle_beta   90.00
_cell.angle_gamma   90.00
#
_symmetry.space_group_name_H-M   'P 1'
#
loop_
_entity.id
_entity.type
_entity.pdbx_description
1 polymer ?
#
loop_
_entity_poly.entity_id
_entity_poly.type
_entity_poly.pdbx_seq_one_letter_code
_entity_poly.pdbx_strand_id
1 'polypeptide(L)'
;QYSSATWSSMNESPGQVDEREASVDAKWAELSQLSAAKKEVLEDDLAREQFRDKLRTWNHNHSSAFSRLEAWVSLKKEYLRKVEHIDTVSGAQVQLKLLAAYGRDKNLKAETLVAALKRLGAELLEARYHTKHSSAQWETPAEVTSRESSIDAAWAELTQLSDAKQKVLEADLAREIKKEELRVQFAGLAGDFARFAREASETVASSQFGFDLPEVEAYAAELERSDSAYASEADASREKYTAVFNEGYALGVRENVYTDATLESLAGVRASLDAALAARRTAYHAELEVQRANDALCKRFADIADPLSHWITNQKDTITKSKEELEAQLAYVEQRLGSAAADSASLAQIRELQAEIDSKSITNRHTLLTARDVEVQWQQYEAFLHRKKQMLEEAIEHHKLRGITPEQYREIEANFHQFDKNKNNRLDAKELKACLYSLGEERGAKEIAAIVEQYGANGSIPYDGFKEFMIALLGDTDTKEEIINSFRLINRADVIIQERLDIVSVPPDVQQYLRDTAPAADGGLNYVAWTEDVFSR
;
A
#
# COMPACT_ATOMS: atom_id res chain seq x y z
N GLN A 1 -1.64 148.53 -68.14
CA GLN A 1 -0.47 149.40 -67.80
C GLN A 1 -0.44 149.56 -66.25
N TYR A 2 0.23 148.87 -65.54
CA TYR A 2 0.70 149.30 -64.23
C TYR A 2 2.22 149.27 -64.30
N SER A 3 2.74 150.30 -64.05
CA SER A 3 4.13 150.60 -64.31
C SER A 3 5.06 150.03 -63.28
N SER A 4 6.12 149.56 -63.79
CA SER A 4 7.24 149.01 -62.99
C SER A 4 7.84 149.98 -61.97
N ALA A 5 7.24 151.17 -61.92
CA ALA A 5 7.75 152.22 -61.04
C ALA A 5 7.27 152.12 -59.56
N THR A 6 6.27 151.39 -59.27
CA THR A 6 5.82 151.37 -57.90
C THR A 6 6.56 150.32 -57.04
N TRP A 7 7.30 149.43 -57.61
CA TRP A 7 8.12 148.47 -56.85
C TRP A 7 9.49 149.08 -56.45
N SER A 8 9.96 150.10 -57.13
CA SER A 8 11.28 150.68 -56.82
C SER A 8 11.25 151.55 -55.56
N SER A 9 10.04 151.90 -55.06
CA SER A 9 9.94 152.74 -53.85
C SER A 9 9.74 152.00 -52.53
N MET A 10 9.70 150.73 -52.57
CA MET A 10 9.84 150.01 -51.40
C MET A 10 11.31 149.58 -51.17
N ASN A 11 11.95 150.47 -50.63
CA ASN A 11 13.31 150.57 -50.14
C ASN A 11 14.01 149.29 -49.76
N GLU A 12 14.05 148.46 -50.65
CA GLU A 12 14.93 147.23 -50.43
C GLU A 12 15.99 147.29 -51.58
N SER A 13 17.22 147.21 -51.21
CA SER A 13 18.32 147.07 -52.18
C SER A 13 18.29 145.68 -52.80
N PRO A 14 18.70 145.48 -54.06
CA PRO A 14 18.74 144.10 -54.62
C PRO A 14 19.44 143.06 -53.72
N GLY A 15 20.47 143.58 -53.03
CA GLY A 15 21.16 142.71 -52.08
C GLY A 15 20.30 142.25 -50.85
N GLN A 16 19.30 143.10 -50.42
CA GLN A 16 18.37 142.84 -49.39
C GLN A 16 17.30 141.76 -49.81
N VAL A 17 16.94 141.87 -51.15
CA VAL A 17 16.05 140.86 -51.72
C VAL A 17 16.78 139.50 -51.81
N ASP A 18 18.02 139.55 -52.35
CA ASP A 18 18.85 138.33 -52.43
C ASP A 18 19.12 137.70 -51.03
N GLU A 19 19.38 138.59 -49.99
CA GLU A 19 19.54 138.11 -48.61
C GLU A 19 18.24 137.39 -48.03
N ARG A 20 17.08 138.01 -48.40
CA ARG A 20 15.80 137.48 -48.04
C ARG A 20 15.54 136.18 -48.78
N GLU A 21 15.78 136.11 -50.07
CA GLU A 21 15.66 134.92 -50.86
C GLU A 21 16.60 133.84 -50.31
N ALA A 22 17.85 134.13 -50.06
CA ALA A 22 18.81 133.22 -49.44
C ALA A 22 18.38 132.81 -48.04
N SER A 23 17.80 133.78 -47.26
CA SER A 23 17.23 133.36 -45.91
C SER A 23 16.00 132.45 -46.02
N VAL A 24 15.14 132.74 -47.03
CA VAL A 24 13.99 131.90 -47.31
C VAL A 24 14.46 130.52 -47.78
N ASP A 25 15.41 130.42 -48.69
CA ASP A 25 15.99 129.18 -49.19
C ASP A 25 16.68 128.39 -48.05
N ALA A 26 17.45 129.12 -47.20
CA ALA A 26 18.06 128.51 -46.03
C ALA A 26 17.01 127.94 -45.07
N LYS A 27 15.89 128.71 -44.83
CA LYS A 27 14.78 128.23 -44.02
C LYS A 27 14.01 127.04 -44.65
N TRP A 28 13.85 127.11 -46.00
CA TRP A 28 13.29 125.87 -46.70
C TRP A 28 14.21 124.70 -46.65
N ALA A 29 15.54 124.94 -46.77
CA ALA A 29 16.50 123.84 -46.57
C ALA A 29 16.45 123.27 -45.14
N GLU A 30 16.42 124.28 -44.17
CA GLU A 30 16.23 123.86 -42.74
C GLU A 30 14.91 123.11 -42.52
N LEU A 31 13.79 123.63 -43.08
CA LEU A 31 12.47 122.97 -43.01
C LEU A 31 12.50 121.66 -43.72
N SER A 32 13.18 121.50 -44.83
CA SER A 32 13.34 120.19 -45.52
C SER A 32 14.16 119.26 -44.69
N GLN A 33 15.24 119.73 -44.05
CA GLN A 33 16.02 118.86 -43.10
C GLN A 33 15.21 118.47 -41.86
N LEU A 34 14.47 119.43 -41.27
CA LEU A 34 13.59 119.16 -40.11
C LEU A 34 12.44 118.24 -40.52
N SER A 35 11.87 118.36 -41.71
CA SER A 35 10.85 117.46 -42.23
C SER A 35 11.40 116.05 -42.45
N ALA A 36 12.59 115.94 -43.05
CA ALA A 36 13.26 114.68 -43.24
C ALA A 36 13.59 113.98 -41.87
N ALA A 37 14.14 114.78 -40.93
CA ALA A 37 14.42 114.29 -39.57
C ALA A 37 13.12 113.85 -38.83
N LYS A 38 12.06 114.71 -38.98
CA LYS A 38 10.74 114.34 -38.40
C LYS A 38 10.17 113.06 -39.01
N LYS A 39 10.31 112.92 -40.34
CA LYS A 39 9.86 111.73 -41.06
C LYS A 39 10.60 110.50 -40.57
N GLU A 40 11.92 110.53 -40.40
CA GLU A 40 12.75 109.45 -39.90
C GLU A 40 12.32 109.03 -38.49
N VAL A 41 12.05 109.96 -37.58
CA VAL A 41 11.55 109.73 -36.25
C VAL A 41 10.15 109.08 -36.28
N LEU A 42 9.25 109.59 -37.16
CA LEU A 42 7.90 109.02 -37.30
C LEU A 42 7.92 107.62 -37.92
N GLU A 43 8.80 107.37 -38.87
CA GLU A 43 9.01 105.99 -39.43
C GLU A 43 9.57 105.04 -38.38
N ASP A 44 10.52 105.55 -37.56
CA ASP A 44 11.03 104.78 -36.42
C ASP A 44 9.94 104.48 -35.37
N ASP A 45 9.15 105.49 -35.00
CA ASP A 45 8.02 105.32 -34.07
C ASP A 45 6.99 104.28 -34.59
N LEU A 46 6.68 104.38 -35.90
CA LEU A 46 5.78 103.42 -36.54
C LEU A 46 6.36 102.01 -36.48
N ALA A 47 7.63 101.86 -36.84
CA ALA A 47 8.32 100.57 -36.80
C ALA A 47 8.40 99.98 -35.36
N ARG A 48 8.67 100.84 -34.37
CA ARG A 48 8.67 100.46 -32.94
C ARG A 48 7.30 100.03 -32.50
N GLU A 49 6.22 100.73 -32.85
CA GLU A 49 4.86 100.29 -32.44
C GLU A 49 4.44 99.02 -33.17
N GLN A 50 4.79 98.88 -34.45
CA GLN A 50 4.60 97.60 -35.15
C GLN A 50 5.37 96.46 -34.46
N PHE A 51 6.57 96.71 -33.99
CA PHE A 51 7.34 95.75 -33.23
C PHE A 51 6.67 95.47 -31.89
N ARG A 52 6.16 96.42 -31.15
CA ARG A 52 5.39 96.23 -29.91
C ARG A 52 4.12 95.41 -30.15
N ASP A 53 3.40 95.65 -31.25
CA ASP A 53 2.23 94.83 -31.59
C ASP A 53 2.61 93.41 -31.92
N LYS A 54 3.76 93.15 -32.53
CA LYS A 54 4.31 91.83 -32.73
C LYS A 54 4.63 91.17 -31.39
N LEU A 55 5.25 91.85 -30.44
CA LEU A 55 5.52 91.35 -29.09
C LEU A 55 4.21 91.05 -28.34
N ARG A 56 3.17 91.86 -28.44
CA ARG A 56 1.84 91.62 -27.87
C ARG A 56 1.22 90.37 -28.47
N THR A 57 1.34 90.16 -29.77
CA THR A 57 0.87 88.99 -30.46
C THR A 57 1.62 87.69 -29.96
N TRP A 58 2.94 87.77 -29.84
CA TRP A 58 3.76 86.68 -29.32
C TRP A 58 3.42 86.36 -27.88
N ASN A 59 3.23 87.34 -27.01
CA ASN A 59 2.79 87.12 -25.63
C ASN A 59 1.39 86.51 -25.58
N HIS A 60 0.46 86.95 -26.46
CA HIS A 60 -0.86 86.33 -26.54
C HIS A 60 -0.76 84.83 -26.93
N ASN A 61 0.07 84.49 -27.93
CA ASN A 61 0.32 83.16 -28.37
C ASN A 61 0.95 82.31 -27.24
N HIS A 62 1.95 82.89 -26.56
CA HIS A 62 2.58 82.27 -25.40
C HIS A 62 1.56 81.99 -24.24
N SER A 63 0.76 83.00 -23.88
CA SER A 63 -0.29 82.87 -22.86
C SER A 63 -1.35 81.83 -23.23
N SER A 64 -1.78 81.83 -24.52
CA SER A 64 -2.73 80.85 -25.01
C SER A 64 -2.16 79.43 -24.99
N ALA A 65 -0.87 79.22 -25.33
CA ALA A 65 -0.18 77.96 -25.24
C ALA A 65 -0.05 77.52 -23.78
N PHE A 66 0.27 78.39 -22.86
CA PHE A 66 0.32 78.15 -21.44
C PHE A 66 -1.05 77.69 -20.91
N SER A 67 -2.14 78.37 -21.17
CA SER A 67 -3.49 78.02 -20.70
C SER A 67 -3.92 76.65 -21.20
N ARG A 68 -3.58 76.25 -22.44
CA ARG A 68 -3.85 74.92 -22.97
C ARG A 68 -3.06 73.82 -22.21
N LEU A 69 -1.77 74.10 -21.94
CA LEU A 69 -0.94 73.20 -21.16
C LEU A 69 -1.43 73.10 -19.74
N GLU A 70 -1.79 74.19 -19.09
CA GLU A 70 -2.35 74.25 -17.73
C GLU A 70 -3.64 73.39 -17.60
N ALA A 71 -4.55 73.57 -18.58
CA ALA A 71 -5.78 72.76 -18.63
C ALA A 71 -5.47 71.27 -18.79
N TRP A 72 -4.51 70.90 -19.68
CA TRP A 72 -4.08 69.49 -19.82
C TRP A 72 -3.43 68.98 -18.55
N VAL A 73 -2.56 69.70 -17.89
CA VAL A 73 -1.93 69.39 -16.64
C VAL A 73 -2.97 69.10 -15.54
N SER A 74 -3.98 70.00 -15.44
CA SER A 74 -5.04 69.87 -14.45
C SER A 74 -5.81 68.55 -14.61
N LEU A 75 -6.23 68.23 -15.84
CA LEU A 75 -6.89 66.97 -16.14
C LEU A 75 -6.01 65.73 -15.81
N LYS A 76 -4.70 65.81 -16.10
CA LYS A 76 -3.79 64.74 -15.86
C LYS A 76 -3.46 64.57 -14.36
N LYS A 77 -3.39 65.68 -13.60
CA LYS A 77 -3.28 65.60 -12.12
C LYS A 77 -4.49 64.93 -11.50
N GLU A 78 -5.69 65.20 -11.96
CA GLU A 78 -6.92 64.55 -11.53
C GLU A 78 -6.87 63.05 -11.84
N TYR A 79 -6.52 62.65 -13.08
CA TYR A 79 -6.34 61.24 -13.46
C TYR A 79 -5.30 60.52 -12.59
N LEU A 80 -4.15 61.16 -12.32
CA LEU A 80 -3.08 60.53 -11.54
C LEU A 80 -3.42 60.38 -10.07
N ARG A 81 -4.21 61.34 -9.51
CA ARG A 81 -4.69 61.28 -8.10
C ARG A 81 -5.84 60.34 -7.89
N LYS A 82 -6.53 59.94 -8.96
CA LYS A 82 -7.64 58.98 -8.85
C LYS A 82 -7.16 57.65 -8.37
N VAL A 83 -7.79 57.12 -7.31
CA VAL A 83 -7.57 55.75 -6.78
C VAL A 83 -8.44 54.80 -7.59
N GLU A 84 -7.83 53.78 -8.17
CA GLU A 84 -8.54 52.73 -8.91
C GLU A 84 -8.85 51.58 -7.98
N HIS A 85 -10.05 50.97 -8.10
CA HIS A 85 -10.39 49.72 -7.42
C HIS A 85 -9.90 48.58 -8.30
N ILE A 86 -8.94 47.81 -7.78
CA ILE A 86 -8.31 46.69 -8.49
C ILE A 86 -8.55 45.42 -7.69
N ASP A 87 -9.22 44.46 -8.32
CA ASP A 87 -9.61 43.16 -7.76
C ASP A 87 -9.15 41.98 -8.59
N THR A 88 -8.47 42.25 -9.73
CA THR A 88 -7.96 41.22 -10.63
C THR A 88 -6.58 41.58 -11.18
N VAL A 89 -5.80 40.52 -11.48
CA VAL A 89 -4.49 40.68 -12.16
C VAL A 89 -4.63 41.42 -13.49
N SER A 90 -5.65 41.07 -14.28
CA SER A 90 -5.93 41.72 -15.55
C SER A 90 -6.27 43.21 -15.40
N GLY A 91 -7.08 43.55 -14.37
CA GLY A 91 -7.41 44.92 -14.03
C GLY A 91 -6.17 45.75 -13.70
N ALA A 92 -5.27 45.23 -12.86
CA ALA A 92 -4.00 45.88 -12.55
C ALA A 92 -3.13 46.09 -13.78
N GLN A 93 -3.01 45.09 -14.64
CA GLN A 93 -2.23 45.17 -15.88
C GLN A 93 -2.80 46.18 -16.85
N VAL A 94 -4.13 46.32 -16.96
CA VAL A 94 -4.78 47.34 -17.80
C VAL A 94 -4.45 48.73 -17.28
N GLN A 95 -4.54 48.97 -15.97
CA GLN A 95 -4.22 50.29 -15.39
C GLN A 95 -2.74 50.65 -15.58
N LEU A 96 -1.81 49.70 -15.43
CA LEU A 96 -0.39 49.95 -15.74
C LEU A 96 -0.16 50.27 -17.22
N LYS A 97 -0.87 49.59 -18.14
CA LYS A 97 -0.81 49.93 -19.58
C LYS A 97 -1.35 51.33 -19.86
N LEU A 98 -2.44 51.77 -19.20
CA LEU A 98 -2.99 53.12 -19.30
C LEU A 98 -2.01 54.16 -18.75
N LEU A 99 -1.36 53.90 -17.63
CA LEU A 99 -0.32 54.75 -17.07
C LEU A 99 0.89 54.87 -18.00
N ALA A 100 1.32 53.78 -18.62
CA ALA A 100 2.38 53.77 -19.62
C ALA A 100 1.99 54.57 -20.87
N ALA A 101 0.72 54.51 -21.32
CA ALA A 101 0.20 55.32 -22.41
C ALA A 101 0.19 56.81 -22.04
N TYR A 102 -0.21 57.15 -20.81
CA TYR A 102 -0.07 58.52 -20.29
C TYR A 102 1.40 58.96 -20.30
N GLY A 103 2.35 58.14 -19.88
CA GLY A 103 3.79 58.48 -19.92
C GLY A 103 4.28 58.85 -21.33
N ARG A 104 3.84 58.11 -22.34
CA ARG A 104 4.13 58.42 -23.76
C ARG A 104 3.49 59.75 -24.20
N ASP A 105 2.22 59.98 -23.82
CA ASP A 105 1.52 61.23 -24.11
C ASP A 105 2.24 62.44 -23.44
N LYS A 106 2.62 62.31 -22.17
CA LYS A 106 3.40 63.34 -21.44
C LYS A 106 4.71 63.66 -22.13
N ASN A 107 5.48 62.64 -22.54
CA ASN A 107 6.75 62.88 -23.25
C ASN A 107 6.54 63.59 -24.59
N LEU A 108 5.55 63.18 -25.38
CA LEU A 108 5.19 63.81 -26.62
C LEU A 108 4.76 65.26 -26.38
N LYS A 109 3.99 65.56 -25.33
CA LYS A 109 3.60 66.94 -24.97
C LYS A 109 4.80 67.79 -24.52
N ALA A 110 5.76 67.20 -23.83
CA ALA A 110 7.02 67.88 -23.46
C ALA A 110 7.80 68.27 -24.69
N GLU A 111 7.99 67.33 -25.62
CA GLU A 111 8.75 67.58 -26.86
C GLU A 111 8.06 68.58 -27.83
N THR A 112 6.72 68.56 -27.85
CA THR A 112 5.97 69.42 -28.81
C THR A 112 5.48 70.73 -28.18
N LEU A 113 4.64 70.67 -27.14
CA LEU A 113 3.95 71.82 -26.59
C LEU A 113 4.78 72.63 -25.58
N VAL A 114 5.47 71.90 -24.65
CA VAL A 114 6.32 72.62 -23.68
C VAL A 114 7.53 73.23 -24.36
N ALA A 115 8.18 72.47 -25.25
CA ALA A 115 9.29 73.03 -26.06
C ALA A 115 8.85 74.19 -26.92
N ALA A 116 7.67 74.15 -27.55
CA ALA A 116 7.12 75.29 -28.33
C ALA A 116 6.80 76.49 -27.44
N LEU A 117 6.23 76.27 -26.24
CA LEU A 117 6.02 77.36 -25.28
C LEU A 117 7.33 78.04 -24.91
N LYS A 118 8.36 77.30 -24.52
CA LYS A 118 9.67 77.83 -24.15
C LYS A 118 10.37 78.53 -25.31
N ARG A 119 10.22 78.05 -26.55
CA ARG A 119 10.73 78.69 -27.73
C ARG A 119 10.04 80.04 -27.95
N LEU A 120 8.70 80.07 -27.86
CA LEU A 120 7.95 81.33 -27.96
C LEU A 120 8.35 82.35 -26.87
N GLY A 121 8.54 81.87 -25.65
CA GLY A 121 9.03 82.69 -24.55
C GLY A 121 10.43 83.21 -24.77
N ALA A 122 11.35 82.36 -25.23
CA ALA A 122 12.70 82.82 -25.61
C ALA A 122 12.67 83.83 -26.73
N GLU A 123 11.93 83.59 -27.83
CA GLU A 123 11.76 84.54 -28.94
C GLU A 123 11.21 85.86 -28.43
N LEU A 124 10.23 85.88 -27.56
CA LEU A 124 9.64 87.10 -26.99
C LEU A 124 10.61 87.79 -26.05
N LEU A 125 11.35 87.08 -25.22
CA LEU A 125 12.28 87.65 -24.23
C LEU A 125 13.59 88.14 -24.87
N GLU A 126 14.06 87.52 -25.95
CA GLU A 126 15.27 87.90 -26.68
C GLU A 126 15.04 89.04 -27.70
N ALA A 127 13.80 89.21 -28.17
CA ALA A 127 13.47 90.22 -29.18
C ALA A 127 13.74 91.61 -28.65
N ARG A 128 14.50 92.42 -29.46
CA ARG A 128 14.88 93.77 -29.16
C ARG A 128 14.69 94.65 -30.44
N TYR A 129 14.06 95.80 -30.29
CA TYR A 129 14.08 96.87 -31.27
C TYR A 129 15.00 97.94 -30.73
N HIS A 130 16.01 98.31 -31.51
CA HIS A 130 16.94 99.37 -31.14
C HIS A 130 17.40 100.14 -32.38
N THR A 131 17.23 101.48 -32.37
CA THR A 131 17.72 102.41 -33.38
C THR A 131 18.39 103.58 -32.67
N LYS A 132 18.87 104.55 -33.45
CA LYS A 132 19.39 105.80 -32.90
C LYS A 132 18.32 106.69 -32.23
N HIS A 133 17.01 106.41 -32.51
CA HIS A 133 15.90 107.28 -32.05
C HIS A 133 15.14 106.64 -30.88
N SER A 134 15.00 105.27 -30.88
CA SER A 134 14.20 104.64 -29.88
C SER A 134 14.60 103.18 -29.65
N SER A 135 14.04 102.55 -28.60
CA SER A 135 14.19 101.14 -28.31
C SER A 135 12.86 100.54 -27.80
N ALA A 136 12.66 99.27 -28.04
CA ALA A 136 11.54 98.53 -27.49
C ALA A 136 11.94 97.10 -27.20
N GLN A 137 11.40 96.53 -26.14
CA GLN A 137 11.49 95.14 -25.72
C GLN A 137 10.20 94.76 -24.98
N TRP A 138 10.04 93.47 -24.66
CA TRP A 138 8.91 93.06 -23.84
C TRP A 138 8.98 93.71 -22.44
N GLU A 139 7.86 94.30 -22.00
CA GLU A 139 7.84 95.09 -20.76
C GLU A 139 7.69 94.31 -19.50
N THR A 140 7.06 93.08 -19.56
CA THR A 140 6.81 92.20 -18.40
C THR A 140 7.47 90.81 -18.55
N PRO A 141 8.81 90.74 -18.61
CA PRO A 141 9.54 89.49 -18.78
C PRO A 141 9.23 88.51 -17.66
N ALA A 142 8.97 88.98 -16.42
CA ALA A 142 8.64 88.17 -15.26
C ALA A 142 7.34 87.30 -15.43
N GLU A 143 6.37 87.79 -16.20
CA GLU A 143 5.16 87.07 -16.51
C GLU A 143 5.44 85.81 -17.38
N VAL A 144 6.31 85.96 -18.36
CA VAL A 144 6.71 84.88 -19.27
C VAL A 144 7.47 83.85 -18.49
N THR A 145 8.49 84.26 -17.73
CA THR A 145 9.28 83.33 -16.89
C THR A 145 8.46 82.68 -15.78
N SER A 146 7.48 83.39 -15.20
CA SER A 146 6.56 82.82 -14.21
C SER A 146 5.68 81.73 -14.81
N ARG A 147 5.11 81.91 -16.01
CA ARG A 147 4.32 80.89 -16.71
C ARG A 147 5.16 79.64 -17.01
N GLU A 148 6.39 79.84 -17.53
CA GLU A 148 7.30 78.72 -17.83
C GLU A 148 7.71 78.01 -16.60
N SER A 149 8.08 78.69 -15.51
CA SER A 149 8.43 78.09 -14.22
C SER A 149 7.24 77.30 -13.61
N SER A 150 6.01 77.82 -13.78
CA SER A 150 4.79 77.16 -13.36
C SER A 150 4.59 75.85 -14.13
N ILE A 151 4.85 75.83 -15.45
CA ILE A 151 4.79 74.57 -16.23
C ILE A 151 5.88 73.61 -15.83
N ASP A 152 7.10 74.04 -15.58
CA ASP A 152 8.19 73.18 -15.13
C ASP A 152 7.86 72.53 -13.75
N ALA A 153 7.35 73.31 -12.81
CA ALA A 153 6.90 72.83 -11.54
C ALA A 153 5.74 71.83 -11.69
N ALA A 154 4.78 72.13 -12.57
CA ALA A 154 3.67 71.26 -12.87
C ALA A 154 4.14 69.95 -13.53
N TRP A 155 5.13 69.99 -14.41
CA TRP A 155 5.72 68.75 -15.01
C TRP A 155 6.46 67.90 -14.02
N ALA A 156 7.18 68.49 -13.06
CA ALA A 156 7.82 67.77 -11.95
C ALA A 156 6.78 67.12 -11.04
N GLU A 157 5.69 67.86 -10.72
CA GLU A 157 4.59 67.29 -9.93
C GLU A 157 3.90 66.11 -10.65
N LEU A 158 3.63 66.22 -11.96
CA LEU A 158 3.09 65.13 -12.77
C LEU A 158 4.00 63.87 -12.76
N THR A 159 5.33 64.11 -12.75
CA THR A 159 6.29 63.00 -12.64
C THR A 159 6.15 62.29 -11.29
N GLN A 160 6.16 63.07 -10.20
CA GLN A 160 5.99 62.50 -8.84
C GLN A 160 4.66 61.78 -8.67
N LEU A 161 3.55 62.33 -9.18
CA LEU A 161 2.23 61.68 -9.13
C LEU A 161 2.19 60.39 -9.97
N SER A 162 2.82 60.41 -11.15
CA SER A 162 2.94 59.24 -12.01
C SER A 162 3.72 58.12 -11.34
N ASP A 163 4.88 58.44 -10.75
CA ASP A 163 5.73 57.47 -10.04
C ASP A 163 5.02 56.91 -8.80
N ALA A 164 4.28 57.76 -8.07
CA ALA A 164 3.47 57.34 -6.93
C ALA A 164 2.36 56.40 -7.38
N LYS A 165 1.61 56.73 -8.43
CA LYS A 165 0.55 55.88 -9.00
C LYS A 165 1.11 54.55 -9.50
N GLN A 166 2.27 54.58 -10.18
CA GLN A 166 2.95 53.39 -10.66
C GLN A 166 3.26 52.41 -9.51
N LYS A 167 3.86 52.93 -8.43
CA LYS A 167 4.17 52.10 -7.24
C LYS A 167 2.93 51.48 -6.62
N VAL A 168 1.83 52.23 -6.56
CA VAL A 168 0.55 51.69 -6.03
C VAL A 168 0.02 50.58 -6.95
N LEU A 169 -0.02 50.83 -8.27
CA LEU A 169 -0.51 49.84 -9.24
C LEU A 169 0.36 48.59 -9.30
N GLU A 170 1.69 48.71 -9.15
CA GLU A 170 2.61 47.59 -9.07
C GLU A 170 2.40 46.79 -7.79
N ALA A 171 2.16 47.44 -6.65
CA ALA A 171 1.83 46.78 -5.39
C ALA A 171 0.47 46.07 -5.47
N ASP A 172 -0.51 46.70 -6.11
CA ASP A 172 -1.83 46.08 -6.36
C ASP A 172 -1.71 44.85 -7.26
N LEU A 173 -0.92 44.96 -8.35
CA LEU A 173 -0.64 43.83 -9.24
C LEU A 173 0.01 42.67 -8.47
N ALA A 174 1.03 42.95 -7.68
CA ALA A 174 1.72 41.94 -6.89
C ALA A 174 0.77 41.28 -5.90
N ARG A 175 -0.12 42.04 -5.26
CA ARG A 175 -1.14 41.53 -4.35
C ARG A 175 -2.14 40.62 -5.07
N GLU A 176 -2.64 41.02 -6.23
CA GLU A 176 -3.60 40.24 -7.00
C GLU A 176 -2.96 38.97 -7.58
N ILE A 177 -1.69 39.02 -8.05
CA ILE A 177 -0.92 37.83 -8.43
C ILE A 177 -0.81 36.86 -7.24
N LYS A 178 -0.45 37.37 -6.06
CA LYS A 178 -0.34 36.51 -4.85
C LYS A 178 -1.67 35.87 -4.47
N LYS A 179 -2.79 36.62 -4.57
CA LYS A 179 -4.13 36.06 -4.33
C LYS A 179 -4.44 34.90 -5.31
N GLU A 180 -4.08 35.11 -6.58
CA GLU A 180 -4.33 34.10 -7.60
C GLU A 180 -3.47 32.86 -7.42
N GLU A 181 -2.20 33.04 -7.09
CA GLU A 181 -1.31 31.92 -6.71
C GLU A 181 -1.87 31.12 -5.54
N LEU A 182 -2.37 31.80 -4.50
CA LEU A 182 -2.97 31.16 -3.34
C LEU A 182 -4.28 30.42 -3.67
N ARG A 183 -5.10 30.94 -4.58
CA ARG A 183 -6.30 30.23 -5.08
C ARG A 183 -5.93 28.92 -5.78
N VAL A 184 -4.97 29.00 -6.71
CA VAL A 184 -4.49 27.81 -7.44
C VAL A 184 -3.82 26.82 -6.49
N GLN A 185 -2.98 27.31 -5.59
CA GLN A 185 -2.27 26.46 -4.63
C GLN A 185 -3.25 25.75 -3.66
N PHE A 186 -4.24 26.47 -3.15
CA PHE A 186 -5.28 25.86 -2.30
C PHE A 186 -6.07 24.82 -3.09
N ALA A 187 -6.49 25.11 -4.31
CA ALA A 187 -7.22 24.16 -5.15
C ALA A 187 -6.43 22.88 -5.41
N GLY A 188 -5.11 23.03 -5.69
CA GLY A 188 -4.21 21.89 -5.86
C GLY A 188 -4.11 21.04 -4.60
N LEU A 189 -3.80 21.66 -3.46
CA LEU A 189 -3.67 20.97 -2.17
C LEU A 189 -4.98 20.29 -1.72
N ALA A 190 -6.11 20.96 -1.93
CA ALA A 190 -7.43 20.41 -1.62
C ALA A 190 -7.77 19.20 -2.50
N GLY A 191 -7.48 19.29 -3.81
CA GLY A 191 -7.66 18.20 -4.75
C GLY A 191 -6.75 17.00 -4.46
N ASP A 192 -5.49 17.26 -4.14
CA ASP A 192 -4.51 16.21 -3.78
C ASP A 192 -4.92 15.50 -2.50
N PHE A 193 -5.35 16.24 -1.48
CA PHE A 193 -5.85 15.67 -0.24
C PHE A 193 -7.12 14.83 -0.46
N ALA A 194 -8.08 15.35 -1.23
CA ALA A 194 -9.32 14.61 -1.51
C ALA A 194 -9.04 13.31 -2.28
N ARG A 195 -8.11 13.34 -3.24
CA ARG A 195 -7.65 12.14 -3.96
C ARG A 195 -6.97 11.16 -3.03
N PHE A 196 -5.99 11.61 -2.25
CA PHE A 196 -5.29 10.80 -1.26
C PHE A 196 -6.26 10.12 -0.29
N ALA A 197 -7.19 10.86 0.30
CA ALA A 197 -8.15 10.33 1.27
C ALA A 197 -9.08 9.28 0.64
N ARG A 198 -9.50 9.48 -0.61
CA ARG A 198 -10.29 8.50 -1.35
C ARG A 198 -9.50 7.23 -1.61
N GLU A 199 -8.29 7.33 -2.19
CA GLU A 199 -7.42 6.20 -2.50
C GLU A 199 -7.04 5.42 -1.24
N ALA A 200 -6.73 6.13 -0.15
CA ALA A 200 -6.48 5.53 1.15
C ALA A 200 -7.71 4.78 1.68
N SER A 201 -8.90 5.38 1.60
CA SER A 201 -10.15 4.75 2.04
C SER A 201 -10.49 3.49 1.22
N GLU A 202 -10.29 3.52 -0.10
CA GLU A 202 -10.46 2.36 -0.98
C GLU A 202 -9.48 1.23 -0.63
N THR A 203 -8.21 1.56 -0.42
CA THR A 203 -7.17 0.61 -0.01
C THR A 203 -7.50 -0.01 1.36
N VAL A 204 -7.91 0.81 2.31
CA VAL A 204 -8.31 0.39 3.66
C VAL A 204 -9.53 -0.53 3.61
N ALA A 205 -10.54 -0.21 2.78
CA ALA A 205 -11.75 -1.02 2.64
C ALA A 205 -11.49 -2.39 1.99
N SER A 206 -10.46 -2.52 1.14
CA SER A 206 -10.07 -3.76 0.48
C SER A 206 -9.04 -4.58 1.26
N SER A 207 -8.73 -4.22 2.50
CA SER A 207 -7.71 -4.90 3.32
C SER A 207 -8.09 -6.36 3.60
N GLN A 208 -7.15 -7.26 3.38
CA GLN A 208 -7.22 -8.65 3.79
C GLN A 208 -6.19 -8.87 4.91
N PHE A 209 -6.62 -9.51 6.00
CA PHE A 209 -5.81 -9.60 7.22
C PHE A 209 -4.96 -10.87 7.30
N GLY A 210 -5.27 -11.88 6.47
CA GLY A 210 -4.66 -13.20 6.47
C GLY A 210 -5.70 -14.31 6.46
N PHE A 211 -5.24 -15.55 6.27
CA PHE A 211 -6.10 -16.75 6.17
C PHE A 211 -6.05 -17.63 7.43
N ASP A 212 -5.13 -17.33 8.34
CA ASP A 212 -4.94 -18.06 9.58
C ASP A 212 -4.48 -17.14 10.73
N LEU A 213 -4.50 -17.67 11.96
CA LEU A 213 -4.17 -16.90 13.15
C LEU A 213 -2.77 -16.26 13.11
N PRO A 214 -1.68 -16.94 12.76
CA PRO A 214 -0.35 -16.33 12.69
C PRO A 214 -0.25 -15.18 11.69
N GLU A 215 -0.91 -15.30 10.53
CA GLU A 215 -0.93 -14.23 9.52
C GLU A 215 -1.70 -13.02 10.01
N VAL A 216 -2.88 -13.24 10.61
CA VAL A 216 -3.70 -12.17 11.17
C VAL A 216 -2.99 -11.49 12.34
N GLU A 217 -2.34 -12.23 13.23
CA GLU A 217 -1.54 -11.64 14.32
C GLU A 217 -0.33 -10.86 13.81
N ALA A 218 0.36 -11.34 12.78
CA ALA A 218 1.48 -10.64 12.14
C ALA A 218 1.03 -9.33 11.47
N TYR A 219 -0.20 -9.28 10.95
CA TYR A 219 -0.77 -8.10 10.31
C TYR A 219 -0.96 -6.91 11.28
N ALA A 220 -1.01 -7.13 12.59
CA ALA A 220 -1.18 -6.08 13.59
C ALA A 220 -0.17 -4.94 13.45
N ALA A 221 1.10 -5.28 13.23
CA ALA A 221 2.17 -4.29 13.08
C ALA A 221 2.04 -3.48 11.77
N GLU A 222 1.57 -4.10 10.70
CA GLU A 222 1.30 -3.43 9.42
C GLU A 222 0.08 -2.52 9.53
N LEU A 223 -0.97 -2.97 10.22
CA LEU A 223 -2.17 -2.18 10.50
C LEU A 223 -1.82 -0.88 11.23
N GLU A 224 -1.05 -0.98 12.31
CA GLU A 224 -0.65 0.18 13.11
C GLU A 224 0.24 1.14 12.31
N ARG A 225 1.22 0.60 11.56
CA ARG A 225 2.13 1.38 10.71
C ARG A 225 1.38 2.14 9.63
N SER A 226 0.51 1.46 8.90
CA SER A 226 -0.24 2.05 7.79
C SER A 226 -1.27 3.05 8.29
N ASP A 227 -1.99 2.78 9.38
CA ASP A 227 -2.94 3.70 9.99
C ASP A 227 -2.24 4.98 10.46
N SER A 228 -1.08 4.85 11.10
CA SER A 228 -0.26 5.98 11.54
C SER A 228 0.25 6.80 10.36
N ALA A 229 0.67 6.16 9.28
CA ALA A 229 1.12 6.83 8.07
C ALA A 229 -0.01 7.62 7.40
N TYR A 230 -1.21 7.03 7.24
CA TYR A 230 -2.37 7.72 6.68
C TYR A 230 -2.81 8.90 7.54
N ALA A 231 -2.84 8.73 8.86
CA ALA A 231 -3.19 9.82 9.78
C ALA A 231 -2.19 10.96 9.71
N SER A 232 -0.88 10.67 9.71
CA SER A 232 0.20 11.64 9.62
C SER A 232 0.17 12.43 8.31
N GLU A 233 0.00 11.76 7.17
CA GLU A 233 -0.09 12.42 5.86
C GLU A 233 -1.34 13.29 5.75
N ALA A 234 -2.47 12.82 6.30
CA ALA A 234 -3.68 13.60 6.33
C ALA A 234 -3.54 14.87 7.21
N ASP A 235 -2.84 14.77 8.35
CA ASP A 235 -2.58 15.92 9.21
C ASP A 235 -1.60 16.91 8.56
N ALA A 236 -0.54 16.42 7.94
CA ALA A 236 0.40 17.24 7.17
C ALA A 236 -0.28 17.96 6.00
N SER A 237 -1.17 17.28 5.29
CA SER A 237 -1.96 17.89 4.22
C SER A 237 -2.91 18.96 4.75
N ARG A 238 -3.58 18.68 5.88
CA ARG A 238 -4.46 19.65 6.57
C ARG A 238 -3.70 20.92 6.95
N GLU A 239 -2.52 20.77 7.50
CA GLU A 239 -1.68 21.91 7.88
C GLU A 239 -1.33 22.79 6.68
N LYS A 240 -0.91 22.17 5.56
CA LYS A 240 -0.57 22.86 4.32
C LYS A 240 -1.75 23.64 3.73
N TYR A 241 -2.88 22.98 3.48
CA TYR A 241 -4.01 23.66 2.85
C TYR A 241 -4.66 24.70 3.78
N THR A 242 -4.64 24.49 5.11
CA THR A 242 -5.14 25.45 6.08
C THR A 242 -4.27 26.71 6.12
N ALA A 243 -2.95 26.56 6.06
CA ALA A 243 -2.00 27.68 6.01
C ALA A 243 -2.26 28.55 4.78
N VAL A 244 -2.35 27.94 3.59
CA VAL A 244 -2.62 28.63 2.32
C VAL A 244 -4.00 29.29 2.33
N PHE A 245 -5.03 28.64 2.86
CA PHE A 245 -6.37 29.23 3.01
C PHE A 245 -6.34 30.47 3.89
N ASN A 246 -5.69 30.40 5.06
CA ASN A 246 -5.62 31.49 6.01
C ASN A 246 -4.83 32.69 5.43
N GLU A 247 -3.73 32.43 4.70
CA GLU A 247 -2.97 33.48 4.00
C GLU A 247 -3.84 34.16 2.96
N GLY A 248 -4.56 33.38 2.15
CA GLY A 248 -5.49 33.92 1.16
C GLY A 248 -6.63 34.72 1.78
N TYR A 249 -7.22 34.20 2.87
CA TYR A 249 -8.28 34.88 3.60
C TYR A 249 -7.83 36.22 4.18
N ALA A 250 -6.61 36.29 4.71
CA ALA A 250 -6.00 37.51 5.23
C ALA A 250 -5.78 38.56 4.12
N LEU A 251 -5.48 38.14 2.89
CA LEU A 251 -5.37 39.00 1.71
C LEU A 251 -6.73 39.36 1.10
N GLY A 252 -7.84 38.85 1.65
CA GLY A 252 -9.19 39.17 1.18
C GLY A 252 -9.72 38.20 0.12
N VAL A 253 -9.10 37.07 -0.11
CA VAL A 253 -9.69 36.00 -0.95
C VAL A 253 -10.90 35.42 -0.21
N ARG A 254 -12.09 35.51 -0.84
CA ARG A 254 -13.34 34.99 -0.26
C ARG A 254 -13.94 33.87 -1.10
N GLU A 255 -13.64 33.86 -2.38
CA GLU A 255 -14.09 32.87 -3.34
C GLU A 255 -12.90 32.30 -4.12
N ASN A 256 -12.99 31.04 -4.50
CA ASN A 256 -11.99 30.36 -5.31
C ASN A 256 -12.67 29.72 -6.52
N VAL A 257 -12.39 30.25 -7.69
CA VAL A 257 -12.96 29.78 -8.97
C VAL A 257 -12.38 28.43 -9.44
N TYR A 258 -11.29 27.96 -8.82
CA TYR A 258 -10.60 26.72 -9.20
C TYR A 258 -11.06 25.51 -8.41
N THR A 259 -11.83 25.69 -7.33
CA THR A 259 -12.34 24.61 -6.51
C THR A 259 -13.55 25.04 -5.67
N ASP A 260 -14.48 24.13 -5.51
CA ASP A 260 -15.60 24.25 -4.56
C ASP A 260 -15.24 23.77 -3.15
N ALA A 261 -14.00 23.28 -2.96
CA ALA A 261 -13.54 22.76 -1.67
C ALA A 261 -13.46 23.90 -0.64
N THR A 262 -14.02 23.62 0.53
CA THR A 262 -13.95 24.50 1.72
C THR A 262 -13.23 23.76 2.84
N LEU A 263 -12.76 24.46 3.85
CA LEU A 263 -12.17 23.83 5.05
C LEU A 263 -13.17 22.85 5.71
N GLU A 264 -14.46 23.15 5.68
CA GLU A 264 -15.50 22.28 6.21
C GLU A 264 -15.66 21.01 5.37
N SER A 265 -15.72 21.11 4.03
CA SER A 265 -15.80 19.95 3.15
C SER A 265 -14.56 19.05 3.28
N LEU A 266 -13.36 19.65 3.41
CA LEU A 266 -12.11 18.90 3.62
C LEU A 266 -12.07 18.24 5.01
N ALA A 267 -12.64 18.87 6.03
CA ALA A 267 -12.82 18.24 7.35
C ALA A 267 -13.77 17.03 7.26
N GLY A 268 -14.82 17.10 6.45
CA GLY A 268 -15.69 15.97 6.14
C GLY A 268 -14.97 14.82 5.44
N VAL A 269 -14.11 15.15 4.46
CA VAL A 269 -13.24 14.15 3.80
C VAL A 269 -12.29 13.48 4.80
N ARG A 270 -11.68 14.26 5.71
CA ARG A 270 -10.85 13.71 6.80
C ARG A 270 -11.65 12.79 7.72
N ALA A 271 -12.82 13.19 8.13
CA ALA A 271 -13.68 12.37 8.99
C ALA A 271 -14.08 11.05 8.32
N SER A 272 -14.29 11.07 6.98
CA SER A 272 -14.58 9.85 6.22
C SER A 272 -13.38 8.90 6.19
N LEU A 273 -12.17 9.41 6.03
CA LEU A 273 -10.94 8.61 6.12
C LEU A 273 -10.76 8.02 7.53
N ASP A 274 -10.95 8.83 8.58
CA ASP A 274 -10.84 8.37 9.96
C ASP A 274 -11.87 7.27 10.26
N ALA A 275 -13.10 7.41 9.73
CA ALA A 275 -14.12 6.38 9.84
C ALA A 275 -13.74 5.07 9.12
N ALA A 276 -13.14 5.16 7.93
CA ALA A 276 -12.64 4.00 7.19
C ALA A 276 -11.52 3.27 7.97
N LEU A 277 -10.56 4.01 8.54
CA LEU A 277 -9.50 3.44 9.38
C LEU A 277 -10.08 2.76 10.62
N ALA A 278 -11.06 3.37 11.30
CA ALA A 278 -11.74 2.79 12.44
C ALA A 278 -12.52 1.52 12.07
N ALA A 279 -13.21 1.53 10.93
CA ALA A 279 -13.91 0.35 10.40
C ALA A 279 -12.96 -0.80 10.11
N ARG A 280 -11.78 -0.52 9.50
CA ARG A 280 -10.74 -1.53 9.26
C ARG A 280 -10.23 -2.14 10.56
N ARG A 281 -9.96 -1.34 11.59
CA ARG A 281 -9.55 -1.84 12.91
C ARG A 281 -10.62 -2.74 13.52
N THR A 282 -11.88 -2.35 13.42
CA THR A 282 -13.00 -3.15 13.92
C THR A 282 -13.07 -4.50 13.16
N ALA A 283 -12.95 -4.47 11.84
CA ALA A 283 -12.95 -5.67 11.01
C ALA A 283 -11.74 -6.58 11.33
N TYR A 284 -10.54 -6.01 11.51
CA TYR A 284 -9.36 -6.74 11.93
C TYR A 284 -9.56 -7.46 13.27
N HIS A 285 -10.10 -6.77 14.28
CA HIS A 285 -10.35 -7.40 15.58
C HIS A 285 -11.41 -8.50 15.50
N ALA A 286 -12.44 -8.31 14.68
CA ALA A 286 -13.44 -9.34 14.45
C ALA A 286 -12.82 -10.58 13.78
N GLU A 287 -11.98 -10.39 12.77
CA GLU A 287 -11.27 -11.48 12.10
C GLU A 287 -10.28 -12.19 13.05
N LEU A 288 -9.54 -11.43 13.85
CA LEU A 288 -8.63 -11.98 14.85
C LEU A 288 -9.37 -12.91 15.84
N GLU A 289 -10.54 -12.51 16.33
CA GLU A 289 -11.35 -13.36 17.21
C GLU A 289 -11.88 -14.60 16.49
N VAL A 290 -12.26 -14.48 15.22
CA VAL A 290 -12.65 -15.65 14.40
C VAL A 290 -11.49 -16.62 14.25
N GLN A 291 -10.30 -16.13 13.92
CA GLN A 291 -9.11 -16.96 13.73
C GLN A 291 -8.63 -17.59 15.05
N ARG A 292 -8.73 -16.89 16.16
CA ARG A 292 -8.47 -17.46 17.50
C ARG A 292 -9.43 -18.59 17.85
N ALA A 293 -10.71 -18.40 17.55
CA ALA A 293 -11.72 -19.46 17.76
C ALA A 293 -11.46 -20.67 16.86
N ASN A 294 -11.07 -20.43 15.60
CA ASN A 294 -10.73 -21.47 14.65
C ASN A 294 -9.47 -22.26 15.06
N ASP A 295 -8.42 -21.56 15.50
CA ASP A 295 -7.20 -22.18 16.00
C ASP A 295 -7.46 -23.03 17.27
N ALA A 296 -8.26 -22.50 18.20
CA ALA A 296 -8.67 -23.23 19.39
C ALA A 296 -9.49 -24.50 19.06
N LEU A 297 -10.33 -24.43 18.02
CA LEU A 297 -11.08 -25.60 17.53
C LEU A 297 -10.14 -26.66 16.96
N CYS A 298 -9.18 -26.25 16.11
CA CYS A 298 -8.16 -27.14 15.54
C CYS A 298 -7.29 -27.79 16.62
N LYS A 299 -6.90 -27.01 17.62
CA LYS A 299 -6.12 -27.49 18.75
C LYS A 299 -6.90 -28.52 19.59
N ARG A 300 -8.18 -28.23 19.89
CA ARG A 300 -9.05 -29.19 20.59
C ARG A 300 -9.18 -30.50 19.85
N PHE A 301 -9.26 -30.46 18.52
CA PHE A 301 -9.26 -31.67 17.70
C PHE A 301 -7.95 -32.44 17.87
N ALA A 302 -6.79 -31.78 17.73
CA ALA A 302 -5.47 -32.39 17.86
C ALA A 302 -5.25 -32.97 19.27
N ASP A 303 -5.66 -32.24 20.31
CA ASP A 303 -5.52 -32.64 21.71
C ASP A 303 -6.29 -33.93 22.03
N ILE A 304 -7.26 -34.35 21.19
CA ILE A 304 -8.01 -35.58 21.34
C ILE A 304 -7.53 -36.62 20.32
N ALA A 305 -7.33 -36.26 19.07
CA ALA A 305 -7.00 -37.18 17.98
C ALA A 305 -5.59 -37.77 18.10
N ASP A 306 -4.58 -36.91 18.37
CA ASP A 306 -3.18 -37.36 18.49
C ASP A 306 -2.96 -38.32 19.67
N PRO A 307 -3.44 -38.02 20.89
CA PRO A 307 -3.32 -38.97 21.99
C PRO A 307 -4.01 -40.31 21.73
N LEU A 308 -5.20 -40.29 21.09
CA LEU A 308 -5.91 -41.52 20.75
C LEU A 308 -5.14 -42.35 19.71
N SER A 309 -4.61 -41.71 18.68
CA SER A 309 -3.79 -42.37 17.65
C SER A 309 -2.51 -43.00 18.25
N HIS A 310 -1.83 -42.25 19.12
CA HIS A 310 -0.66 -42.74 19.84
C HIS A 310 -1.01 -43.90 20.77
N TRP A 311 -2.13 -43.81 21.48
CA TRP A 311 -2.61 -44.88 22.36
C TRP A 311 -2.90 -46.15 21.57
N ILE A 312 -3.60 -46.07 20.43
CA ILE A 312 -3.86 -47.20 19.53
C ILE A 312 -2.55 -47.88 19.12
N THR A 313 -1.57 -47.10 18.71
CA THR A 313 -0.26 -47.59 18.29
C THR A 313 0.45 -48.29 19.44
N ASN A 314 0.47 -47.68 20.61
CA ASN A 314 1.10 -48.25 21.81
C ASN A 314 0.40 -49.54 22.25
N GLN A 315 -0.93 -49.63 22.16
CA GLN A 315 -1.67 -50.83 22.47
C GLN A 315 -1.32 -52.00 21.53
N LYS A 316 -1.28 -51.72 20.21
CA LYS A 316 -0.86 -52.73 19.22
C LYS A 316 0.56 -53.22 19.50
N ASP A 317 1.47 -52.33 19.82
CA ASP A 317 2.86 -52.64 20.14
C ASP A 317 2.97 -53.49 21.42
N THR A 318 2.24 -53.10 22.46
CA THR A 318 2.21 -53.82 23.74
C THR A 318 1.72 -55.25 23.54
N ILE A 319 0.61 -55.45 22.82
CA ILE A 319 0.04 -56.77 22.54
C ILE A 319 0.98 -57.62 21.66
N THR A 320 1.61 -56.97 20.65
CA THR A 320 2.50 -57.69 19.72
C THR A 320 3.81 -58.15 20.39
N LYS A 321 4.36 -57.31 21.29
CA LYS A 321 5.64 -57.55 21.97
C LYS A 321 5.48 -58.30 23.30
N SER A 322 4.23 -58.66 23.70
CA SER A 322 3.99 -59.37 24.94
C SER A 322 4.67 -60.76 24.92
N LYS A 323 5.37 -61.08 26.01
CA LYS A 323 6.06 -62.35 26.26
C LYS A 323 5.39 -63.14 27.39
N GLU A 324 4.21 -62.70 27.79
CA GLU A 324 3.45 -63.39 28.84
C GLU A 324 2.89 -64.75 28.34
N GLU A 325 2.45 -65.60 29.25
CA GLU A 325 1.78 -66.86 28.93
C GLU A 325 0.55 -66.62 28.03
N LEU A 326 0.25 -67.55 27.14
CA LEU A 326 -0.80 -67.39 26.11
C LEU A 326 -2.16 -67.04 26.72
N GLU A 327 -2.50 -67.67 27.84
CA GLU A 327 -3.76 -67.42 28.56
C GLU A 327 -3.81 -65.98 29.12
N ALA A 328 -2.68 -65.49 29.65
CA ALA A 328 -2.59 -64.10 30.12
C ALA A 328 -2.71 -63.11 28.97
N GLN A 329 -2.06 -63.36 27.82
CA GLN A 329 -2.22 -62.59 26.62
C GLN A 329 -3.67 -62.55 26.11
N LEU A 330 -4.34 -63.73 26.12
CA LEU A 330 -5.74 -63.85 25.73
C LEU A 330 -6.64 -63.00 26.64
N ALA A 331 -6.48 -63.16 27.97
CA ALA A 331 -7.24 -62.42 28.96
C ALA A 331 -7.06 -60.86 28.77
N TYR A 332 -5.83 -60.43 28.48
CA TYR A 332 -5.58 -59.00 28.17
C TYR A 332 -6.29 -58.55 26.90
N VAL A 333 -6.23 -59.28 25.80
CA VAL A 333 -6.92 -58.97 24.54
C VAL A 333 -8.44 -58.95 24.74
N GLU A 334 -9.00 -59.92 25.51
CA GLU A 334 -10.43 -59.92 25.83
C GLU A 334 -10.85 -58.72 26.68
N GLN A 335 -10.01 -58.34 27.66
CA GLN A 335 -10.23 -57.10 28.42
C GLN A 335 -10.27 -55.86 27.51
N ARG A 336 -9.34 -55.78 26.54
CA ARG A 336 -9.32 -54.64 25.57
C ARG A 336 -10.55 -54.64 24.66
N LEU A 337 -11.00 -55.81 24.20
CA LEU A 337 -12.25 -55.92 23.43
C LEU A 337 -13.47 -55.51 24.28
N GLY A 338 -13.51 -55.89 25.55
CA GLY A 338 -14.58 -55.49 26.48
C GLY A 338 -14.59 -53.99 26.79
N SER A 339 -13.43 -53.32 26.77
CA SER A 339 -13.33 -51.88 26.98
C SER A 339 -13.46 -51.05 25.70
N ALA A 340 -13.53 -51.67 24.52
CA ALA A 340 -13.49 -50.98 23.23
C ALA A 340 -14.55 -49.89 23.07
N ALA A 341 -15.77 -50.09 23.59
CA ALA A 341 -16.83 -49.07 23.56
C ALA A 341 -16.50 -47.82 24.39
N ALA A 342 -15.81 -48.00 25.54
CA ALA A 342 -15.36 -46.86 26.36
C ALA A 342 -14.14 -46.18 25.76
N ASP A 343 -13.20 -46.96 25.23
CA ASP A 343 -11.97 -46.47 24.62
C ASP A 343 -12.27 -45.70 23.31
N SER A 344 -13.35 -46.04 22.59
CA SER A 344 -13.82 -45.36 21.36
C SER A 344 -14.70 -44.12 21.62
N ALA A 345 -15.03 -43.81 22.87
CA ALA A 345 -15.93 -42.69 23.18
C ALA A 345 -15.50 -41.35 22.58
N SER A 346 -14.18 -41.12 22.43
CA SER A 346 -13.61 -39.90 21.83
C SER A 346 -13.86 -39.79 20.32
N LEU A 347 -14.15 -40.89 19.60
CA LEU A 347 -14.37 -40.85 18.15
C LEU A 347 -15.59 -40.02 17.76
N ALA A 348 -16.66 -40.04 18.55
CA ALA A 348 -17.83 -39.19 18.29
C ALA A 348 -17.47 -37.72 18.38
N GLN A 349 -16.72 -37.32 19.39
CA GLN A 349 -16.26 -35.96 19.60
C GLN A 349 -15.27 -35.53 18.48
N ILE A 350 -14.38 -36.43 18.06
CA ILE A 350 -13.45 -36.17 16.94
C ILE A 350 -14.23 -35.91 15.65
N ARG A 351 -15.31 -36.67 15.37
CA ARG A 351 -16.18 -36.43 14.21
C ARG A 351 -16.89 -35.10 14.26
N GLU A 352 -17.44 -34.72 15.41
CA GLU A 352 -18.12 -33.43 15.59
C GLU A 352 -17.17 -32.29 15.35
N LEU A 353 -15.98 -32.32 15.94
CA LEU A 353 -14.94 -31.30 15.75
C LEU A 353 -14.47 -31.22 14.29
N GLN A 354 -14.27 -32.38 13.63
CA GLN A 354 -13.92 -32.40 12.19
C GLN A 354 -15.02 -31.79 11.34
N ALA A 355 -16.28 -32.14 11.60
CA ALA A 355 -17.40 -31.56 10.84
C ALA A 355 -17.50 -30.05 11.02
N GLU A 356 -17.19 -29.52 12.20
CA GLU A 356 -17.13 -28.09 12.44
C GLU A 356 -15.95 -27.44 11.69
N ILE A 357 -14.75 -28.03 11.71
CA ILE A 357 -13.56 -27.60 10.96
C ILE A 357 -13.86 -27.57 9.46
N ASP A 358 -14.48 -28.62 8.92
CA ASP A 358 -14.82 -28.76 7.51
C ASP A 358 -15.88 -27.72 7.09
N SER A 359 -16.90 -27.50 7.93
CA SER A 359 -17.96 -26.50 7.66
C SER A 359 -17.43 -25.09 7.53
N LYS A 360 -16.33 -24.78 8.22
CA LYS A 360 -15.64 -23.48 8.18
C LYS A 360 -14.50 -23.45 7.15
N SER A 361 -14.24 -24.56 6.46
CA SER A 361 -13.13 -24.71 5.49
C SER A 361 -11.75 -24.38 6.08
N ILE A 362 -11.51 -24.75 7.32
CA ILE A 362 -10.28 -24.49 8.05
C ILE A 362 -9.27 -25.60 7.79
N THR A 363 -8.00 -25.23 7.60
CA THR A 363 -6.89 -26.21 7.60
C THR A 363 -6.32 -26.35 9.01
N ASN A 364 -6.37 -27.56 9.56
CA ASN A 364 -5.78 -27.83 10.88
C ASN A 364 -4.25 -27.89 10.78
N ARG A 365 -3.56 -27.01 11.51
CA ARG A 365 -2.09 -26.96 11.57
C ARG A 365 -1.50 -27.70 12.76
N HIS A 366 -2.33 -28.11 13.73
CA HIS A 366 -1.87 -28.75 14.95
C HIS A 366 -1.69 -30.25 14.76
N THR A 367 -2.38 -30.85 13.77
CA THR A 367 -2.24 -32.27 13.42
C THR A 367 -2.51 -32.52 11.95
N LEU A 368 -1.89 -33.56 11.39
CA LEU A 368 -2.17 -34.06 10.05
C LEU A 368 -3.28 -35.13 10.05
N LEU A 369 -3.73 -35.58 11.23
CA LEU A 369 -4.79 -36.57 11.34
C LEU A 369 -6.15 -35.96 10.99
N THR A 370 -6.94 -36.71 10.26
CA THR A 370 -8.37 -36.45 10.08
C THR A 370 -9.19 -37.39 10.95
N ALA A 371 -10.46 -37.06 11.19
CA ALA A 371 -11.36 -37.96 11.88
C ALA A 371 -11.41 -39.34 11.21
N ARG A 372 -11.35 -39.39 9.87
CA ARG A 372 -11.32 -40.61 9.10
C ARG A 372 -10.06 -41.44 9.36
N ASP A 373 -8.91 -40.80 9.48
CA ASP A 373 -7.65 -41.51 9.76
C ASP A 373 -7.73 -42.21 11.13
N VAL A 374 -8.22 -41.49 12.13
CA VAL A 374 -8.38 -42.03 13.48
C VAL A 374 -9.43 -43.16 13.51
N GLU A 375 -10.53 -43.02 12.80
CA GLU A 375 -11.55 -44.07 12.64
C GLU A 375 -11.00 -45.33 11.97
N VAL A 376 -10.22 -45.17 10.91
CA VAL A 376 -9.56 -46.28 10.22
C VAL A 376 -8.56 -46.94 11.14
N GLN A 377 -7.77 -46.19 11.88
CA GLN A 377 -6.83 -46.74 12.87
C GLN A 377 -7.57 -47.52 13.96
N TRP A 378 -8.71 -46.99 14.41
CA TRP A 378 -9.55 -47.67 15.40
C TRP A 378 -10.12 -48.98 14.85
N GLN A 379 -10.72 -48.99 13.66
CA GLN A 379 -11.23 -50.19 13.00
C GLN A 379 -10.14 -51.25 12.79
N GLN A 380 -8.94 -50.79 12.39
CA GLN A 380 -7.78 -51.68 12.27
C GLN A 380 -7.35 -52.27 13.62
N TYR A 381 -7.46 -51.47 14.69
CA TYR A 381 -7.14 -51.95 16.04
C TYR A 381 -8.16 -52.98 16.51
N GLU A 382 -9.46 -52.77 16.35
CA GLU A 382 -10.49 -53.74 16.66
C GLU A 382 -10.30 -55.06 15.86
N ALA A 383 -10.08 -54.94 14.56
CA ALA A 383 -9.80 -56.08 13.70
C ALA A 383 -8.50 -56.81 14.10
N PHE A 384 -7.48 -56.10 14.58
CA PHE A 384 -6.27 -56.68 15.12
C PHE A 384 -6.55 -57.44 16.42
N LEU A 385 -7.32 -56.86 17.33
CA LEU A 385 -7.71 -57.53 18.58
C LEU A 385 -8.47 -58.83 18.32
N HIS A 386 -9.45 -58.81 17.41
CA HIS A 386 -10.20 -60.02 17.04
C HIS A 386 -9.31 -61.09 16.43
N ARG A 387 -8.43 -60.73 15.52
CA ARG A 387 -7.47 -61.68 14.92
C ARG A 387 -6.49 -62.22 15.96
N LYS A 388 -5.96 -61.35 16.81
CA LYS A 388 -5.03 -61.77 17.87
C LYS A 388 -5.71 -62.71 18.86
N LYS A 389 -6.98 -62.42 19.23
CA LYS A 389 -7.79 -63.33 20.06
C LYS A 389 -7.88 -64.73 19.43
N GLN A 390 -8.31 -64.80 18.17
CA GLN A 390 -8.43 -66.03 17.43
C GLN A 390 -7.09 -66.80 17.38
N MET A 391 -6.00 -66.10 17.03
CA MET A 391 -4.67 -66.71 16.99
C MET A 391 -4.23 -67.29 18.37
N LEU A 392 -4.54 -66.55 19.44
CA LEU A 392 -4.20 -67.00 20.79
C LEU A 392 -5.06 -68.18 21.20
N GLU A 393 -6.36 -68.20 20.90
CA GLU A 393 -7.26 -69.33 21.12
C GLU A 393 -6.77 -70.56 20.36
N GLU A 394 -6.44 -70.43 19.07
CA GLU A 394 -5.87 -71.49 18.24
C GLU A 394 -4.51 -71.97 18.80
N ALA A 395 -3.63 -71.09 19.25
CA ALA A 395 -2.33 -71.43 19.82
C ALA A 395 -2.48 -72.16 21.17
N ILE A 396 -3.41 -71.75 22.03
CA ILE A 396 -3.71 -72.37 23.30
C ILE A 396 -4.26 -73.76 23.03
N GLU A 397 -5.19 -73.92 22.07
CA GLU A 397 -5.73 -75.22 21.71
C GLU A 397 -4.65 -76.14 21.14
N HIS A 398 -3.81 -75.66 20.25
CA HIS A 398 -2.66 -76.37 19.68
C HIS A 398 -1.67 -76.78 20.79
N HIS A 399 -1.39 -75.87 21.74
CA HIS A 399 -0.52 -76.18 22.89
C HIS A 399 -1.13 -77.24 23.77
N LYS A 400 -2.46 -77.23 23.98
CA LYS A 400 -3.18 -78.28 24.69
C LYS A 400 -3.13 -79.61 23.93
N LEU A 401 -3.14 -79.54 22.59
CA LEU A 401 -3.05 -80.71 21.72
C LEU A 401 -1.61 -81.23 21.51
N ARG A 402 -0.59 -80.56 22.09
CA ARG A 402 0.83 -80.89 21.96
C ARG A 402 1.29 -81.12 20.52
N GLY A 403 0.88 -80.19 19.62
CA GLY A 403 1.29 -80.19 18.22
C GLY A 403 0.44 -81.04 17.27
N ILE A 404 -0.68 -81.62 17.72
CA ILE A 404 -1.61 -82.36 16.87
C ILE A 404 -2.54 -81.37 16.12
N THR A 405 -2.71 -81.55 14.82
CA THR A 405 -3.64 -80.73 14.02
C THR A 405 -5.10 -81.07 14.33
N PRO A 406 -6.05 -80.18 14.13
CA PRO A 406 -7.48 -80.38 14.29
C PRO A 406 -8.00 -81.57 13.43
N GLU A 407 -7.38 -81.81 12.29
CA GLU A 407 -7.69 -82.95 11.42
C GLU A 407 -7.24 -84.23 12.03
N GLN A 408 -6.02 -84.32 12.53
CA GLN A 408 -5.49 -85.49 13.23
C GLN A 408 -6.30 -85.79 14.51
N TYR A 409 -6.73 -84.73 15.20
CA TYR A 409 -7.57 -84.87 16.37
C TYR A 409 -8.93 -85.53 16.03
N ARG A 410 -9.60 -85.07 14.96
CA ARG A 410 -10.85 -85.73 14.48
C ARG A 410 -10.63 -87.13 14.04
N GLU A 411 -9.47 -87.43 13.48
CA GLU A 411 -9.10 -88.76 13.08
C GLU A 411 -8.90 -89.72 14.32
N ILE A 412 -8.28 -89.21 15.39
CA ILE A 412 -8.15 -89.88 16.67
C ILE A 412 -9.53 -90.25 17.23
N GLU A 413 -10.44 -89.25 17.24
CA GLU A 413 -11.81 -89.45 17.74
C GLU A 413 -12.60 -90.46 16.90
N ALA A 414 -12.52 -90.33 15.57
CA ALA A 414 -13.17 -91.26 14.64
C ALA A 414 -12.64 -92.68 14.80
N ASN A 415 -11.32 -92.82 14.92
CA ASN A 415 -10.69 -94.09 15.12
C ASN A 415 -11.09 -94.74 16.48
N PHE A 416 -11.11 -93.95 17.57
CA PHE A 416 -11.58 -94.43 18.84
C PHE A 416 -13.00 -95.03 18.74
N HIS A 417 -13.95 -94.24 18.18
CA HIS A 417 -15.34 -94.66 18.05
C HIS A 417 -15.54 -95.86 17.08
N GLN A 418 -14.68 -95.94 16.03
CA GLN A 418 -14.73 -97.06 15.08
C GLN A 418 -14.30 -98.40 15.71
N PHE A 419 -13.33 -98.35 16.62
CA PHE A 419 -12.76 -99.51 17.21
C PHE A 419 -13.40 -99.85 18.57
N ASP A 420 -14.15 -98.98 19.24
CA ASP A 420 -15.02 -99.27 20.38
C ASP A 420 -16.28 -100.07 19.91
N LYS A 421 -16.11 -101.33 19.62
CA LYS A 421 -17.18 -102.19 19.03
C LYS A 421 -18.33 -102.47 20.00
N ASN A 422 -18.06 -102.45 21.28
CA ASN A 422 -19.06 -102.71 22.30
C ASN A 422 -19.74 -101.44 22.83
N LYS A 423 -19.30 -100.25 22.35
CA LYS A 423 -19.81 -98.94 22.69
C LYS A 423 -19.79 -98.59 24.18
N ASN A 424 -18.78 -99.04 24.87
CA ASN A 424 -18.62 -98.81 26.31
C ASN A 424 -17.73 -97.56 26.61
N ASN A 425 -17.36 -96.77 25.58
CA ASN A 425 -16.44 -95.59 25.61
C ASN A 425 -15.06 -95.94 26.19
N ARG A 426 -14.62 -97.18 25.98
CA ARG A 426 -13.30 -97.68 26.37
C ARG A 426 -12.78 -98.63 25.30
N LEU A 427 -11.49 -98.65 25.08
CA LEU A 427 -10.87 -99.71 24.27
C LEU A 427 -10.23 -100.74 25.15
N ASP A 428 -10.60 -102.03 24.99
CA ASP A 428 -9.86 -103.12 25.60
C ASP A 428 -8.54 -103.39 24.87
N ALA A 429 -7.66 -104.24 25.41
CA ALA A 429 -6.35 -104.50 24.83
C ALA A 429 -6.41 -105.03 23.37
N LYS A 430 -7.52 -105.73 22.98
CA LYS A 430 -7.69 -106.22 21.61
C LYS A 430 -8.19 -105.16 20.68
N GLU A 431 -9.14 -104.31 21.14
CA GLU A 431 -9.66 -103.16 20.39
C GLU A 431 -8.57 -102.11 20.18
N LEU A 432 -7.78 -101.82 21.25
CA LEU A 432 -6.63 -100.93 21.17
C LEU A 432 -5.59 -101.42 20.16
N LYS A 433 -5.25 -102.74 20.21
CA LYS A 433 -4.30 -103.29 19.23
C LYS A 433 -4.79 -103.15 17.80
N ALA A 434 -6.07 -103.41 17.57
CA ALA A 434 -6.67 -103.29 16.24
C ALA A 434 -6.71 -101.84 15.78
N CYS A 435 -7.00 -100.90 16.68
CA CYS A 435 -6.99 -99.45 16.39
C CYS A 435 -5.60 -98.99 16.03
N LEU A 436 -4.59 -99.27 16.81
CA LEU A 436 -3.19 -98.84 16.52
C LEU A 436 -2.67 -99.48 15.25
N TYR A 437 -3.01 -100.76 14.97
CA TYR A 437 -2.65 -101.39 13.70
C TYR A 437 -3.26 -100.66 12.46
N SER A 438 -4.51 -100.21 12.57
CA SER A 438 -5.14 -99.42 11.49
C SER A 438 -4.49 -98.06 11.27
N LEU A 439 -3.84 -97.52 12.27
CA LEU A 439 -3.09 -96.22 12.20
C LEU A 439 -1.62 -96.43 11.77
N GLY A 440 -1.24 -97.67 11.41
CA GLY A 440 0.11 -98.05 11.00
C GLY A 440 1.09 -98.31 12.11
N GLU A 441 0.60 -98.37 13.38
CA GLU A 441 1.41 -98.59 14.57
C GLU A 441 1.29 -100.10 15.00
N GLU A 442 2.29 -100.89 14.69
CA GLU A 442 2.32 -102.31 15.08
C GLU A 442 2.99 -102.42 16.43
N ARG A 443 2.20 -102.77 17.46
CA ARG A 443 2.64 -102.92 18.86
C ARG A 443 2.45 -104.33 19.36
N GLY A 444 3.45 -104.84 20.10
CA GLY A 444 3.40 -106.21 20.73
C GLY A 444 2.45 -106.26 21.89
N ALA A 445 2.00 -107.50 22.26
CA ALA A 445 1.05 -107.74 23.37
C ALA A 445 1.52 -107.15 24.72
N LYS A 446 2.83 -107.08 24.97
CA LYS A 446 3.43 -106.50 26.17
C LYS A 446 3.36 -104.98 26.17
N GLU A 447 3.57 -104.35 25.02
CA GLU A 447 3.49 -102.91 24.85
C GLU A 447 2.04 -102.44 24.97
N ILE A 448 1.11 -103.12 24.35
CA ILE A 448 -0.32 -102.85 24.49
C ILE A 448 -0.76 -102.95 25.98
N ALA A 449 -0.27 -103.96 26.73
CA ALA A 449 -0.57 -104.04 28.15
C ALA A 449 0.02 -102.88 28.96
N ALA A 450 1.22 -102.45 28.64
CA ALA A 450 1.86 -101.26 29.25
C ALA A 450 1.10 -99.95 28.93
N ILE A 451 0.64 -99.78 27.71
CA ILE A 451 -0.17 -98.59 27.30
C ILE A 451 -1.50 -98.60 28.05
N VAL A 452 -2.15 -99.79 28.18
CA VAL A 452 -3.41 -99.94 28.95
C VAL A 452 -3.20 -99.68 30.44
N GLU A 453 -2.05 -100.03 30.98
CA GLU A 453 -1.69 -99.80 32.40
C GLU A 453 -1.37 -98.28 32.63
N GLN A 454 -0.70 -97.60 31.70
CA GLN A 454 -0.26 -96.25 31.86
C GLN A 454 -1.40 -95.22 31.60
N TYR A 455 -2.21 -95.42 30.56
CA TYR A 455 -3.24 -94.49 30.11
C TYR A 455 -4.68 -94.94 30.37
N GLY A 456 -4.83 -96.10 30.96
CA GLY A 456 -6.12 -96.76 31.23
C GLY A 456 -6.33 -97.17 32.69
N ALA A 457 -7.47 -97.85 32.92
CA ALA A 457 -7.80 -98.40 34.19
C ALA A 457 -8.68 -99.67 33.98
N ASN A 458 -8.55 -100.72 34.88
CA ASN A 458 -9.34 -101.92 34.79
C ASN A 458 -9.20 -102.70 33.47
N GLY A 459 -8.00 -102.68 32.85
CA GLY A 459 -7.68 -103.42 31.64
C GLY A 459 -8.22 -102.86 30.35
N SER A 460 -8.65 -101.58 30.32
CA SER A 460 -9.13 -100.85 29.13
C SER A 460 -8.81 -99.37 29.23
N ILE A 461 -8.66 -98.68 28.09
CA ILE A 461 -8.36 -97.30 28.00
C ILE A 461 -9.65 -96.49 27.71
N PRO A 462 -10.04 -95.50 28.56
CA PRO A 462 -11.12 -94.57 28.25
C PRO A 462 -10.70 -93.61 27.14
N TYR A 463 -11.69 -92.92 26.51
CA TYR A 463 -11.42 -91.99 25.41
C TYR A 463 -10.35 -90.96 25.77
N ASP A 464 -10.42 -90.33 26.94
CA ASP A 464 -9.44 -89.32 27.37
C ASP A 464 -8.03 -89.95 27.50
N GLY A 465 -7.87 -91.16 28.03
CA GLY A 465 -6.57 -91.81 28.08
C GLY A 465 -6.06 -92.24 26.70
N PHE A 466 -6.94 -92.65 25.79
CA PHE A 466 -6.57 -92.91 24.40
C PHE A 466 -6.14 -91.63 23.67
N LYS A 467 -6.89 -90.57 23.87
CA LYS A 467 -6.55 -89.26 23.33
C LYS A 467 -5.18 -88.81 23.84
N GLU A 468 -4.93 -88.91 25.14
CA GLU A 468 -3.64 -88.54 25.76
C GLU A 468 -2.47 -89.39 25.21
N PHE A 469 -2.68 -90.68 25.06
CA PHE A 469 -1.71 -91.55 24.43
C PHE A 469 -1.46 -91.22 22.97
N MET A 470 -2.50 -90.95 22.15
CA MET A 470 -2.37 -90.57 20.75
C MET A 470 -1.71 -89.20 20.58
N ILE A 471 -2.00 -88.26 21.49
CA ILE A 471 -1.34 -86.98 21.54
C ILE A 471 0.16 -87.13 21.81
N ALA A 472 0.52 -88.05 22.75
CA ALA A 472 1.91 -88.38 23.05
C ALA A 472 2.61 -89.11 21.90
N LEU A 473 1.84 -89.89 21.12
CA LEU A 473 2.37 -90.68 19.99
C LEU A 473 2.54 -89.83 18.71
N LEU A 474 1.58 -88.91 18.43
CA LEU A 474 1.54 -88.09 17.20
C LEU A 474 2.07 -86.66 17.40
N GLY A 475 2.16 -86.28 18.68
CA GLY A 475 2.64 -84.92 19.02
C GLY A 475 4.15 -84.80 18.84
N ASP A 476 4.53 -83.69 18.33
CA ASP A 476 5.87 -83.15 18.12
C ASP A 476 7.01 -84.15 17.98
N THR A 477 7.17 -84.71 16.80
CA THR A 477 8.26 -85.61 16.45
C THR A 477 9.42 -84.94 15.73
N ASP A 478 9.30 -83.62 15.41
CA ASP A 478 10.41 -82.91 14.78
C ASP A 478 11.56 -82.76 15.77
N THR A 479 12.57 -83.56 15.59
CA THR A 479 13.80 -83.45 16.37
C THR A 479 14.65 -82.28 15.92
N LYS A 480 15.44 -81.74 16.81
CA LYS A 480 16.42 -80.65 16.51
C LYS A 480 17.22 -80.97 15.25
N GLU A 481 17.66 -82.25 15.11
CA GLU A 481 18.40 -82.71 13.97
C GLU A 481 17.62 -82.63 12.64
N GLU A 482 16.32 -82.91 12.68
CA GLU A 482 15.44 -82.83 11.50
C GLU A 482 15.22 -81.43 11.03
N ILE A 483 15.04 -80.45 11.91
CA ILE A 483 14.92 -79.08 11.58
C ILE A 483 16.24 -78.56 11.00
N ILE A 484 17.38 -78.87 11.61
CA ILE A 484 18.70 -78.48 11.07
C ILE A 484 18.92 -79.14 9.70
N ASN A 485 18.53 -80.38 9.50
CA ASN A 485 18.67 -81.06 8.21
C ASN A 485 17.75 -80.44 7.14
N SER A 486 16.54 -79.95 7.49
CA SER A 486 15.63 -79.26 6.60
C SER A 486 16.25 -77.95 6.11
N PHE A 487 16.88 -77.18 6.97
CA PHE A 487 17.62 -75.98 6.58
C PHE A 487 18.88 -76.35 5.74
N ARG A 488 19.57 -77.47 6.01
CA ARG A 488 20.69 -77.94 5.22
C ARG A 488 20.30 -78.35 3.80
N LEU A 489 19.08 -78.77 3.58
CA LEU A 489 18.55 -79.00 2.22
C LEU A 489 18.39 -77.76 1.43
N ILE A 490 18.07 -76.66 2.10
CA ILE A 490 17.96 -75.29 1.46
C ILE A 490 19.33 -74.70 1.22
N ASN A 491 20.22 -74.79 2.21
CA ASN A 491 21.59 -74.27 2.13
C ASN A 491 22.58 -75.20 2.84
N ARG A 492 23.59 -75.69 2.15
CA ARG A 492 24.55 -76.69 2.71
C ARG A 492 25.51 -76.14 3.78
N ALA A 493 25.50 -74.85 4.04
CA ALA A 493 26.27 -74.16 5.07
C ALA A 493 25.41 -73.99 6.31
N ASP A 494 26.00 -73.89 7.51
CA ASP A 494 25.28 -73.65 8.78
C ASP A 494 24.69 -72.22 8.91
N VAL A 495 24.82 -71.47 7.87
CA VAL A 495 24.28 -70.11 7.73
C VAL A 495 23.41 -70.02 6.47
N ILE A 496 22.20 -69.52 6.56
CA ILE A 496 21.31 -69.32 5.41
C ILE A 496 21.34 -67.87 4.97
N ILE A 497 21.61 -67.64 3.67
CA ILE A 497 21.59 -66.29 3.07
C ILE A 497 20.20 -65.93 2.58
N GLN A 498 19.85 -64.65 2.62
CA GLN A 498 18.52 -64.10 2.25
C GLN A 498 18.06 -64.60 0.86
N GLU A 499 18.95 -64.56 -0.13
CA GLU A 499 18.65 -65.00 -1.50
C GLU A 499 18.16 -66.45 -1.59
N ARG A 500 18.57 -67.30 -0.67
CA ARG A 500 18.14 -68.70 -0.64
C ARG A 500 16.74 -68.88 -0.05
N LEU A 501 16.38 -68.07 0.95
CA LEU A 501 15.02 -68.05 1.50
C LEU A 501 14.01 -67.58 0.46
N ASP A 502 14.40 -66.60 -0.36
CA ASP A 502 13.58 -66.07 -1.46
C ASP A 502 13.35 -67.09 -2.57
N ILE A 503 14.38 -67.90 -2.91
CA ILE A 503 14.30 -68.95 -3.93
C ILE A 503 13.37 -70.10 -3.54
N VAL A 504 13.32 -70.44 -2.27
CA VAL A 504 12.52 -71.59 -1.77
C VAL A 504 11.08 -71.19 -1.44
N SER A 505 10.71 -69.95 -1.71
CA SER A 505 9.37 -69.42 -1.48
C SER A 505 8.89 -69.58 -0.03
N VAL A 506 9.79 -69.35 0.93
CA VAL A 506 9.42 -69.27 2.35
C VAL A 506 8.46 -68.13 2.55
N PRO A 507 7.34 -68.29 3.24
CA PRO A 507 6.40 -67.20 3.47
C PRO A 507 7.06 -65.96 4.09
N PRO A 508 6.67 -64.73 3.68
CA PRO A 508 7.35 -63.49 4.11
C PRO A 508 7.32 -63.26 5.64
N ASP A 509 6.30 -63.69 6.28
CA ASP A 509 6.14 -63.65 7.74
C ASP A 509 7.14 -64.58 8.47
N VAL A 510 7.35 -65.78 7.95
CA VAL A 510 8.35 -66.72 8.44
C VAL A 510 9.76 -66.20 8.18
N GLN A 511 10.01 -65.63 7.01
CA GLN A 511 11.31 -64.99 6.72
C GLN A 511 11.58 -63.81 7.67
N GLN A 512 10.55 -63.02 7.97
CA GLN A 512 10.67 -61.89 8.91
C GLN A 512 10.93 -62.40 10.32
N TYR A 513 10.20 -63.45 10.75
CA TYR A 513 10.42 -64.08 12.06
C TYR A 513 11.84 -64.65 12.22
N LEU A 514 12.38 -65.32 11.18
CA LEU A 514 13.77 -65.80 11.17
C LEU A 514 14.77 -64.64 11.26
N ARG A 515 14.52 -63.52 10.57
CA ARG A 515 15.36 -62.31 10.65
C ARG A 515 15.39 -61.70 12.04
N ASP A 516 14.24 -61.70 12.70
CA ASP A 516 14.09 -61.08 14.01
C ASP A 516 14.64 -61.94 15.17
N THR A 517 14.68 -63.27 14.98
CA THR A 517 14.99 -64.22 16.05
C THR A 517 16.30 -64.98 15.86
N ALA A 518 16.76 -65.19 14.63
CA ALA A 518 17.98 -65.94 14.37
C ALA A 518 19.25 -65.05 14.52
N PRO A 519 20.31 -65.57 15.19
CA PRO A 519 21.57 -64.83 15.30
C PRO A 519 22.19 -64.52 13.92
N ALA A 520 22.63 -63.31 13.73
CA ALA A 520 23.36 -62.94 12.52
C ALA A 520 24.75 -63.59 12.51
N ALA A 521 25.16 -64.10 11.36
CA ALA A 521 26.50 -64.61 11.11
C ALA A 521 27.06 -64.10 9.78
N ASP A 522 28.35 -64.20 9.55
CA ASP A 522 29.02 -63.73 8.31
C ASP A 522 28.33 -64.28 7.06
N GLY A 523 27.59 -63.40 6.36
CA GLY A 523 26.91 -63.71 5.12
C GLY A 523 25.46 -64.14 5.22
N GLY A 524 24.81 -64.18 6.44
CA GLY A 524 23.42 -64.55 6.57
C GLY A 524 22.95 -64.75 8.03
N LEU A 525 21.93 -65.64 8.23
CA LEU A 525 21.36 -66.00 9.51
C LEU A 525 21.86 -67.40 9.92
N ASN A 526 22.35 -67.56 11.17
CA ASN A 526 22.78 -68.86 11.73
C ASN A 526 21.56 -69.63 12.21
N TYR A 527 21.02 -70.47 11.34
CA TYR A 527 19.84 -71.26 11.65
C TYR A 527 20.17 -72.43 12.63
N VAL A 528 21.42 -72.93 12.69
CA VAL A 528 21.86 -73.97 13.63
C VAL A 528 21.79 -73.38 15.04
N ALA A 529 22.42 -72.28 15.31
CA ALA A 529 22.37 -71.60 16.60
C ALA A 529 20.93 -71.16 16.96
N TRP A 530 20.12 -70.77 16.00
CA TRP A 530 18.70 -70.48 16.20
C TRP A 530 17.91 -71.67 16.60
N THR A 531 18.08 -72.83 15.93
CA THR A 531 17.43 -74.07 16.26
C THR A 531 17.84 -74.56 17.67
N GLU A 532 19.13 -74.38 18.01
CA GLU A 532 19.60 -74.69 19.37
C GLU A 532 18.95 -73.85 20.45
N ASP A 533 18.76 -72.57 20.19
CA ASP A 533 18.09 -71.66 21.12
C ASP A 533 16.60 -71.96 21.23
N VAL A 534 15.91 -72.27 20.12
CA VAL A 534 14.48 -72.63 20.12
C VAL A 534 14.22 -73.90 20.91
N PHE A 535 15.09 -74.94 20.78
CA PHE A 535 14.95 -76.18 21.50
C PHE A 535 15.50 -76.11 22.93
N SER A 536 16.20 -75.03 23.31
CA SER A 536 16.67 -74.84 24.70
C SER A 536 15.69 -74.01 25.53
N ARG A 537 14.72 -73.39 24.91
CA ARG A 537 13.61 -72.64 25.55
C ARG A 537 12.48 -73.63 25.87
#